data_f544e48015fd19e46dcd8f83654e4482
#
_entry.id   f544e48015fd19e46dcd8f83654e4482
#
_cell.length_a   1.000
_cell.length_b   1.000
_cell.length_c   1.000
_cell.angle_alpha   90.00
_cell.angle_beta   90.00
_cell.angle_gamma   90.00
#
_symmetry.space_group_name_H-M   'P 1'
#
loop_
_entity.id
_entity.type
_entity.pdbx_description
1 polymer ?
#
loop_
_entity_poly.entity_id
_entity_poly.type
_entity_poly.pdbx_seq_one_letter_code
_entity_poly.pdbx_strand_id
1 'polypeptide(L)'
;MYVATNDYIYKTRDAGRTWTNLSQGMSYSRVIAMAIDPVYPATVYAGTKGDAVYKSHDGGQRWTSMRSGLDDVTITSVVNQFLFDPADAQHIFLATTMGVFETKNGGEQWTKKMKGMKEVLMVVTLGMDPARPSILYAGTSGGVYKSTDQAGHWEKMNNGLVPPDMLKTSRALNVTAILVDPYEPDTVYAASLAGLYKSTDGATSWKRIGESLADQMIIAMVLDRTRRGVIYITGRDGVHRSEDAGATWKLINSGLATTNIRTIAQSATDPKLFYAGTNGSGLYRSKDAGETWESMPMVGGKS
;
A
#
# COMPACT_ATOMS: atom_id res chain seq x y z
N MET A 1 -16.01 -6.92 1.63
CA MET A 1 -14.99 -5.85 1.71
C MET A 1 -14.72 -5.55 3.18
N TYR A 2 -13.47 -5.19 3.52
CA TYR A 2 -13.09 -4.72 4.85
C TYR A 2 -12.65 -3.25 4.76
N VAL A 3 -12.90 -2.50 5.82
CA VAL A 3 -12.45 -1.12 5.97
C VAL A 3 -11.91 -0.94 7.38
N ALA A 4 -10.68 -0.46 7.48
CA ALA A 4 -10.09 -0.02 8.74
C ALA A 4 -10.26 1.50 8.87
N THR A 5 -10.77 1.91 10.00
CA THR A 5 -10.85 3.32 10.43
C THR A 5 -9.81 3.58 11.53
N ASN A 6 -9.80 4.77 12.11
CA ASN A 6 -8.91 5.06 13.23
C ASN A 6 -9.14 4.14 14.45
N ASP A 7 -10.40 3.71 14.65
CA ASP A 7 -10.81 3.04 15.89
C ASP A 7 -11.28 1.59 15.67
N TYR A 8 -11.74 1.24 14.45
CA TYR A 8 -12.44 -0.01 14.22
C TYR A 8 -12.14 -0.64 12.87
N ILE A 9 -12.33 -1.97 12.78
CA ILE A 9 -12.43 -2.71 11.52
C ILE A 9 -13.90 -2.98 11.24
N TYR A 10 -14.32 -2.66 10.04
CA TYR A 10 -15.68 -2.95 9.55
C TYR A 10 -15.63 -3.89 8.36
N LYS A 11 -16.64 -4.75 8.27
CA LYS A 11 -16.88 -5.64 7.14
C LYS A 11 -18.27 -5.41 6.56
N THR A 12 -18.35 -5.36 5.24
CA THR A 12 -19.62 -5.45 4.50
C THR A 12 -19.64 -6.70 3.63
N ARG A 13 -20.83 -7.29 3.47
CA ARG A 13 -21.10 -8.41 2.55
C ARG A 13 -22.09 -8.02 1.44
N ASP A 14 -22.63 -6.82 1.49
CA ASP A 14 -23.70 -6.29 0.63
C ASP A 14 -23.29 -4.98 -0.09
N ALA A 15 -22.01 -4.89 -0.47
CA ALA A 15 -21.42 -3.74 -1.15
C ALA A 15 -21.57 -2.40 -0.40
N GLY A 16 -21.53 -2.46 0.95
CA GLY A 16 -21.52 -1.28 1.81
C GLY A 16 -22.90 -0.78 2.23
N ARG A 17 -23.95 -1.57 2.02
CA ARG A 17 -25.30 -1.24 2.54
C ARG A 17 -25.36 -1.41 4.06
N THR A 18 -24.73 -2.48 4.57
CA THR A 18 -24.60 -2.73 6.01
C THR A 18 -23.16 -3.02 6.39
N TRP A 19 -22.79 -2.68 7.62
CA TRP A 19 -21.44 -2.84 8.15
C TRP A 19 -21.47 -3.52 9.51
N THR A 20 -20.60 -4.50 9.69
CA THR A 20 -20.40 -5.20 10.97
C THR A 20 -19.05 -4.80 11.54
N ASN A 21 -19.01 -4.35 12.79
CA ASN A 21 -17.78 -4.08 13.52
C ASN A 21 -17.13 -5.42 13.90
N LEU A 22 -15.85 -5.58 13.56
CA LEU A 22 -15.06 -6.79 13.77
C LEU A 22 -13.80 -6.56 14.63
N SER A 23 -13.76 -5.51 15.42
CA SER A 23 -12.59 -5.18 16.24
C SER A 23 -12.54 -5.93 17.57
N GLN A 24 -13.49 -6.80 17.85
CA GLN A 24 -13.55 -7.54 19.11
C GLN A 24 -12.35 -8.50 19.23
N GLY A 25 -11.63 -8.42 20.37
CA GLY A 25 -10.46 -9.25 20.65
C GLY A 25 -9.13 -8.66 20.19
N MET A 26 -9.14 -7.46 19.59
CA MET A 26 -7.92 -6.67 19.38
C MET A 26 -7.73 -5.69 20.57
N SER A 27 -6.49 -5.47 20.99
CA SER A 27 -6.19 -4.35 21.86
C SER A 27 -6.50 -3.03 21.14
N TYR A 28 -6.66 -1.93 21.87
CA TYR A 28 -6.98 -0.58 21.32
C TYR A 28 -5.88 -0.02 20.42
N SER A 29 -5.50 -0.77 19.40
CA SER A 29 -4.44 -0.39 18.46
C SER A 29 -5.04 0.03 17.14
N ARG A 30 -4.65 1.21 16.68
CA ARG A 30 -5.05 1.72 15.37
C ARG A 30 -4.59 0.78 14.26
N VAL A 31 -5.51 0.25 13.47
CA VAL A 31 -5.19 -0.55 12.28
C VAL A 31 -4.77 0.38 11.14
N ILE A 32 -3.61 0.12 10.59
CA ILE A 32 -3.00 0.91 9.51
C ILE A 32 -3.04 0.16 8.18
N ALA A 33 -2.82 -1.16 8.23
CA ALA A 33 -2.82 -2.01 7.05
C ALA A 33 -3.73 -3.21 7.26
N MET A 34 -4.39 -3.64 6.19
CA MET A 34 -5.15 -4.89 6.16
C MET A 34 -4.79 -5.68 4.90
N ALA A 35 -4.78 -7.00 5.04
CA ALA A 35 -4.62 -7.88 3.90
C ALA A 35 -5.53 -9.11 4.06
N ILE A 36 -6.02 -9.62 2.93
CA ILE A 36 -6.79 -10.86 2.85
C ILE A 36 -5.88 -11.90 2.23
N ASP A 37 -5.82 -13.08 2.80
CA ASP A 37 -5.10 -14.21 2.24
C ASP A 37 -5.66 -14.51 0.83
N PRO A 38 -4.82 -14.53 -0.22
CA PRO A 38 -5.28 -14.70 -1.60
C PRO A 38 -5.87 -16.08 -1.88
N VAL A 39 -5.52 -17.09 -1.06
CA VAL A 39 -5.99 -18.49 -1.22
C VAL A 39 -7.16 -18.78 -0.28
N TYR A 40 -7.08 -18.28 0.97
CA TYR A 40 -8.09 -18.52 2.01
C TYR A 40 -8.74 -17.20 2.44
N PRO A 41 -9.79 -16.69 1.74
CA PRO A 41 -10.37 -15.36 2.01
C PRO A 41 -11.01 -15.18 3.39
N ALA A 42 -11.19 -16.24 4.17
CA ALA A 42 -11.56 -16.17 5.58
C ALA A 42 -10.37 -15.76 6.47
N THR A 43 -9.15 -15.93 6.00
CA THR A 43 -7.94 -15.50 6.69
C THR A 43 -7.66 -14.04 6.36
N VAL A 44 -7.61 -13.21 7.40
CA VAL A 44 -7.40 -11.76 7.30
C VAL A 44 -6.30 -11.35 8.26
N TYR A 45 -5.43 -10.47 7.80
CA TYR A 45 -4.36 -9.87 8.60
C TYR A 45 -4.64 -8.39 8.85
N ALA A 46 -4.31 -7.92 10.04
CA ALA A 46 -4.38 -6.53 10.43
C ALA A 46 -3.03 -6.08 11.01
N GLY A 47 -2.43 -5.10 10.38
CA GLY A 47 -1.21 -4.44 10.83
C GLY A 47 -1.55 -3.16 11.59
N THR A 48 -0.97 -3.00 12.76
CA THR A 48 -1.36 -1.94 13.68
C THR A 48 -0.25 -0.92 13.91
N LYS A 49 -0.62 0.16 14.56
CA LYS A 49 0.33 1.06 15.22
C LYS A 49 0.44 0.62 16.68
N GLY A 50 1.63 0.16 17.07
CA GLY A 50 1.97 -0.12 18.46
C GLY A 50 1.76 -1.55 18.93
N ASP A 51 1.03 -2.40 18.20
CA ASP A 51 0.72 -3.76 18.65
C ASP A 51 0.94 -4.84 17.56
N ALA A 52 1.85 -4.54 16.64
CA ALA A 52 2.33 -5.42 15.58
C ALA A 52 1.22 -5.96 14.65
N VAL A 53 1.05 -7.27 14.57
CA VAL A 53 0.18 -7.97 13.61
C VAL A 53 -0.87 -8.80 14.34
N TYR A 54 -2.08 -8.77 13.83
CA TYR A 54 -3.17 -9.68 14.19
C TYR A 54 -3.58 -10.51 12.98
N LYS A 55 -3.99 -11.75 13.21
CA LYS A 55 -4.52 -12.68 12.21
C LYS A 55 -5.87 -13.22 12.66
N SER A 56 -6.80 -13.29 11.72
CA SER A 56 -8.10 -13.93 11.89
C SER A 56 -8.23 -15.07 10.87
N HIS A 57 -8.82 -16.20 11.24
CA HIS A 57 -9.14 -17.33 10.37
C HIS A 57 -10.64 -17.43 10.03
N ASP A 58 -11.48 -16.58 10.66
CA ASP A 58 -12.94 -16.63 10.58
C ASP A 58 -13.55 -15.36 9.97
N GLY A 59 -12.77 -14.67 9.14
CA GLY A 59 -13.21 -13.46 8.46
C GLY A 59 -13.33 -12.26 9.37
N GLY A 60 -12.52 -12.18 10.42
CA GLY A 60 -12.41 -11.05 11.33
C GLY A 60 -13.25 -11.18 12.61
N GLN A 61 -13.91 -12.30 12.85
CA GLN A 61 -14.73 -12.47 14.06
C GLN A 61 -13.87 -12.64 15.31
N ARG A 62 -12.72 -13.32 15.19
CA ARG A 62 -11.72 -13.49 16.24
C ARG A 62 -10.34 -13.14 15.72
N TRP A 63 -9.54 -12.48 16.55
CA TRP A 63 -8.19 -12.06 16.21
C TRP A 63 -7.18 -12.65 17.17
N THR A 64 -6.08 -13.14 16.63
CA THR A 64 -4.93 -13.67 17.38
C THR A 64 -3.72 -12.80 17.09
N SER A 65 -3.01 -12.38 18.12
CA SER A 65 -1.78 -11.62 17.99
C SER A 65 -0.65 -12.49 17.46
N MET A 66 0.07 -12.01 16.44
CA MET A 66 1.15 -12.68 15.71
C MET A 66 2.46 -11.92 15.89
N ARG A 67 2.97 -11.86 17.13
CA ARG A 67 4.12 -11.02 17.51
C ARG A 67 5.48 -11.71 17.47
N SER A 68 5.53 -13.04 17.36
CA SER A 68 6.79 -13.79 17.46
C SER A 68 7.80 -13.33 16.41
N GLY A 69 8.97 -12.85 16.84
CA GLY A 69 10.01 -12.25 16.00
C GLY A 69 9.79 -10.79 15.60
N LEU A 70 8.76 -10.13 16.15
CA LEU A 70 8.53 -8.70 16.03
C LEU A 70 8.90 -7.95 17.32
N ASP A 71 9.93 -8.40 18.02
CA ASP A 71 10.34 -7.85 19.33
C ASP A 71 10.81 -6.39 19.25
N ASP A 72 11.37 -6.00 18.09
CA ASP A 72 11.74 -4.62 17.80
C ASP A 72 10.52 -3.69 17.59
N VAL A 73 9.32 -4.26 17.38
CA VAL A 73 8.10 -3.47 17.12
C VAL A 73 7.55 -2.95 18.44
N THR A 74 7.77 -1.67 18.69
CA THR A 74 7.38 -0.95 19.90
C THR A 74 6.03 -0.26 19.75
N ILE A 75 5.52 0.35 20.84
CA ILE A 75 4.26 1.12 20.86
C ILE A 75 4.22 2.28 19.85
N THR A 76 5.36 2.75 19.36
CA THR A 76 5.44 3.79 18.33
C THR A 76 5.57 3.25 16.92
N SER A 77 5.81 1.94 16.77
CA SER A 77 6.03 1.30 15.47
C SER A 77 4.72 1.12 14.71
N VAL A 78 4.82 1.11 13.39
CA VAL A 78 3.69 0.97 12.48
C VAL A 78 3.95 -0.15 11.49
N VAL A 79 2.99 -1.04 11.33
CA VAL A 79 2.94 -1.98 10.19
C VAL A 79 2.24 -1.27 9.04
N ASN A 80 3.00 -0.92 7.99
CA ASN A 80 2.53 -0.09 6.89
C ASN A 80 1.86 -0.90 5.77
N GLN A 81 2.37 -2.12 5.50
CA GLN A 81 1.87 -2.94 4.39
C GLN A 81 2.19 -4.42 4.60
N PHE A 82 1.30 -5.28 4.12
CA PHE A 82 1.54 -6.71 3.86
C PHE A 82 1.78 -6.92 2.36
N LEU A 83 2.76 -7.73 2.02
CA LEU A 83 3.03 -8.16 0.66
C LEU A 83 3.10 -9.69 0.65
N PHE A 84 2.17 -10.33 -0.04
CA PHE A 84 2.14 -11.78 -0.20
C PHE A 84 2.98 -12.22 -1.39
N ASP A 85 3.67 -13.33 -1.22
CA ASP A 85 4.24 -14.07 -2.35
C ASP A 85 3.08 -14.66 -3.18
N PRO A 86 2.98 -14.39 -4.49
CA PRO A 86 1.89 -14.90 -5.32
C PRO A 86 1.90 -16.42 -5.46
N ALA A 87 3.04 -17.08 -5.21
CA ALA A 87 3.19 -18.53 -5.29
C ALA A 87 2.91 -19.24 -3.95
N ASP A 88 3.01 -18.52 -2.81
CA ASP A 88 2.84 -19.10 -1.48
C ASP A 88 2.19 -18.10 -0.51
N ALA A 89 0.91 -18.29 -0.20
CA ALA A 89 0.17 -17.45 0.73
C ALA A 89 0.68 -17.49 2.19
N GLN A 90 1.53 -18.45 2.55
CA GLN A 90 2.18 -18.49 3.86
C GLN A 90 3.45 -17.63 3.90
N HIS A 91 3.97 -17.27 2.73
CA HIS A 91 5.15 -16.42 2.58
C HIS A 91 4.70 -14.95 2.44
N ILE A 92 4.97 -14.14 3.47
CA ILE A 92 4.49 -12.77 3.58
C ILE A 92 5.64 -11.86 4.01
N PHE A 93 5.73 -10.68 3.41
CA PHE A 93 6.63 -9.62 3.83
C PHE A 93 5.83 -8.47 4.47
N LEU A 94 6.42 -7.82 5.46
CA LEU A 94 5.90 -6.60 6.09
C LEU A 94 6.81 -5.42 5.76
N ALA A 95 6.20 -4.31 5.36
CA ALA A 95 6.81 -2.99 5.48
C ALA A 95 6.45 -2.40 6.85
N THR A 96 7.45 -1.99 7.60
CA THR A 96 7.25 -1.38 8.92
C THR A 96 8.13 -0.16 9.13
N THR A 97 7.81 0.64 10.14
CA THR A 97 8.72 1.72 10.59
C THR A 97 10.03 1.20 11.20
N MET A 98 10.16 -0.11 11.43
CA MET A 98 11.36 -0.77 11.96
C MET A 98 12.11 -1.59 10.90
N GLY A 99 11.63 -1.57 9.66
CA GLY A 99 12.24 -2.27 8.53
C GLY A 99 11.32 -3.26 7.83
N VAL A 100 11.93 -4.18 7.09
CA VAL A 100 11.27 -5.32 6.44
C VAL A 100 11.31 -6.53 7.36
N PHE A 101 10.19 -7.23 7.49
CA PHE A 101 10.12 -8.55 8.13
C PHE A 101 9.52 -9.56 7.17
N GLU A 102 9.92 -10.81 7.29
CA GLU A 102 9.48 -11.96 6.49
C GLU A 102 8.91 -13.04 7.40
N THR A 103 7.83 -13.69 6.97
CA THR A 103 7.36 -14.96 7.51
C THR A 103 7.20 -15.98 6.38
N LYS A 104 7.43 -17.27 6.67
CA LYS A 104 7.19 -18.39 5.74
C LYS A 104 6.15 -19.37 6.30
N ASN A 105 5.48 -19.00 7.39
CA ASN A 105 4.47 -19.82 8.07
C ASN A 105 3.22 -18.98 8.42
N GLY A 106 2.86 -18.05 7.55
CA GLY A 106 1.62 -17.28 7.69
C GLY A 106 1.58 -16.39 8.93
N GLY A 107 2.72 -15.90 9.39
CA GLY A 107 2.83 -14.97 10.51
C GLY A 107 3.10 -15.59 11.88
N GLU A 108 3.24 -16.91 11.98
CA GLU A 108 3.57 -17.56 13.27
C GLU A 108 4.95 -17.14 13.78
N GLN A 109 5.91 -16.92 12.86
CA GLN A 109 7.24 -16.42 13.17
C GLN A 109 7.67 -15.42 12.12
N TRP A 110 8.17 -14.26 12.56
CA TRP A 110 8.73 -13.21 11.72
C TRP A 110 10.25 -13.13 11.87
N THR A 111 10.93 -12.77 10.79
CA THR A 111 12.38 -12.57 10.74
C THR A 111 12.69 -11.25 10.07
N LYS A 112 13.52 -10.43 10.70
CA LYS A 112 13.95 -9.13 10.16
C LYS A 112 14.87 -9.29 8.96
N LYS A 113 14.63 -8.53 7.88
CA LYS A 113 15.31 -8.60 6.58
C LYS A 113 15.84 -7.22 6.15
N MET A 114 16.94 -6.79 6.76
CA MET A 114 17.49 -5.44 6.58
C MET A 114 18.94 -5.41 6.08
N LYS A 115 19.50 -6.56 5.68
CA LYS A 115 20.88 -6.61 5.19
C LYS A 115 21.03 -5.74 3.93
N GLY A 116 21.93 -4.77 3.96
CA GLY A 116 22.12 -3.77 2.89
C GLY A 116 21.43 -2.42 3.13
N MET A 117 20.46 -2.34 4.07
CA MET A 117 19.71 -1.12 4.41
C MET A 117 20.22 -0.45 5.70
N LYS A 118 21.51 -0.18 5.83
CA LYS A 118 22.13 0.28 7.09
C LYS A 118 21.62 1.63 7.61
N GLU A 119 21.15 2.52 6.72
CA GLU A 119 20.75 3.90 7.04
C GLU A 119 19.23 4.12 6.95
N VAL A 120 18.45 3.05 6.76
CA VAL A 120 17.01 3.16 6.59
C VAL A 120 16.33 3.14 7.95
N LEU A 121 15.58 4.21 8.24
CA LEU A 121 14.79 4.32 9.47
C LEU A 121 13.38 3.75 9.31
N MET A 122 12.82 3.74 8.09
CA MET A 122 11.43 3.37 7.86
C MET A 122 11.25 2.78 6.47
N VAL A 123 10.53 1.66 6.38
CA VAL A 123 10.01 1.09 5.13
C VAL A 123 8.52 1.38 5.06
N VAL A 124 8.11 2.09 4.02
CA VAL A 124 6.71 2.55 3.85
C VAL A 124 5.91 1.57 3.01
N THR A 125 6.52 1.06 1.94
CA THR A 125 5.84 0.23 0.95
C THR A 125 6.80 -0.82 0.38
N LEU A 126 6.23 -1.93 -0.07
CA LEU A 126 6.92 -3.01 -0.78
C LEU A 126 6.23 -3.28 -2.11
N GLY A 127 7.00 -3.61 -3.12
CA GLY A 127 6.54 -4.14 -4.39
C GLY A 127 7.27 -5.45 -4.70
N MET A 128 6.62 -6.36 -5.40
CA MET A 128 7.20 -7.62 -5.85
C MET A 128 6.98 -7.77 -7.35
N ASP A 129 7.97 -8.27 -8.05
CA ASP A 129 7.82 -8.70 -9.43
C ASP A 129 6.94 -9.97 -9.45
N PRO A 130 5.75 -9.93 -10.04
CA PRO A 130 4.83 -11.07 -9.98
C PRO A 130 5.30 -12.27 -10.80
N ALA A 131 6.19 -12.06 -11.77
CA ALA A 131 6.77 -13.12 -12.60
C ALA A 131 8.06 -13.69 -11.98
N ARG A 132 8.75 -12.89 -11.18
CA ARG A 132 10.00 -13.22 -10.50
C ARG A 132 9.92 -12.85 -9.00
N PRO A 133 9.21 -13.62 -8.15
CA PRO A 133 8.97 -13.26 -6.74
C PRO A 133 10.25 -13.11 -5.88
N SER A 134 11.41 -13.53 -6.39
CA SER A 134 12.71 -13.22 -5.75
C SER A 134 13.08 -11.75 -5.83
N ILE A 135 12.49 -10.99 -6.77
CA ILE A 135 12.74 -9.57 -6.95
C ILE A 135 11.72 -8.75 -6.17
N LEU A 136 12.22 -8.02 -5.17
CA LEU A 136 11.42 -7.10 -4.37
C LEU A 136 11.97 -5.67 -4.46
N TYR A 137 11.08 -4.73 -4.30
CA TYR A 137 11.37 -3.30 -4.17
C TYR A 137 10.84 -2.78 -2.85
N ALA A 138 11.61 -1.96 -2.15
CA ALA A 138 11.21 -1.31 -0.92
C ALA A 138 11.27 0.20 -1.08
N GLY A 139 10.13 0.87 -0.86
CA GLY A 139 10.04 2.31 -0.73
C GLY A 139 10.29 2.72 0.71
N THR A 140 11.31 3.53 0.92
CA THR A 140 11.82 3.86 2.26
C THR A 140 11.97 5.37 2.46
N SER A 141 12.27 5.77 3.69
CA SER A 141 12.69 7.14 3.99
C SER A 141 14.01 7.57 3.33
N GLY A 142 14.80 6.61 2.81
CA GLY A 142 16.08 6.82 2.13
C GLY A 142 16.05 6.57 0.62
N GLY A 143 14.87 6.43 0.02
CA GLY A 143 14.67 6.15 -1.40
C GLY A 143 14.18 4.73 -1.66
N VAL A 144 14.49 4.22 -2.85
CA VAL A 144 14.15 2.87 -3.30
C VAL A 144 15.32 1.92 -3.06
N TYR A 145 15.01 0.74 -2.56
CA TYR A 145 15.92 -0.40 -2.47
C TYR A 145 15.35 -1.58 -3.24
N LYS A 146 16.23 -2.39 -3.84
CA LYS A 146 15.89 -3.60 -4.58
C LYS A 146 16.58 -4.79 -3.95
N SER A 147 15.88 -5.91 -3.86
CA SER A 147 16.43 -7.23 -3.57
C SER A 147 16.19 -8.15 -4.76
N THR A 148 17.11 -9.07 -5.05
CA THR A 148 16.98 -10.10 -6.08
C THR A 148 16.99 -11.50 -5.49
N ASP A 149 17.02 -11.62 -4.16
CA ASP A 149 17.18 -12.85 -3.40
C ASP A 149 16.15 -12.99 -2.25
N GLN A 150 14.89 -12.56 -2.50
CA GLN A 150 13.79 -12.63 -1.52
C GLN A 150 14.12 -11.90 -0.19
N ALA A 151 14.57 -10.63 -0.29
CA ALA A 151 14.96 -9.80 0.84
C ALA A 151 16.18 -10.30 1.62
N GLY A 152 16.99 -11.22 1.07
CA GLY A 152 18.25 -11.66 1.68
C GLY A 152 19.29 -10.56 1.71
N HIS A 153 19.34 -9.73 0.65
CA HIS A 153 20.16 -8.53 0.55
C HIS A 153 19.44 -7.44 -0.23
N TRP A 154 19.65 -6.19 0.17
CA TRP A 154 19.07 -5.00 -0.46
C TRP A 154 20.15 -4.07 -0.99
N GLU A 155 19.93 -3.57 -2.21
CA GLU A 155 20.78 -2.59 -2.87
C GLU A 155 20.00 -1.28 -3.08
N LYS A 156 20.67 -0.14 -2.89
CA LYS A 156 20.09 1.18 -3.06
C LYS A 156 19.95 1.54 -4.55
N MET A 157 18.77 1.91 -4.99
CA MET A 157 18.43 2.15 -6.39
C MET A 157 17.86 3.57 -6.59
N ASN A 158 18.68 4.60 -6.33
CA ASN A 158 18.21 5.99 -6.33
C ASN A 158 18.69 6.82 -7.54
N ASN A 159 19.35 6.21 -8.54
CA ASN A 159 19.87 6.93 -9.70
C ASN A 159 18.74 7.63 -10.48
N GLY A 160 18.72 8.96 -10.47
CA GLY A 160 17.66 9.77 -11.10
C GLY A 160 16.36 9.89 -10.31
N LEU A 161 16.24 9.27 -9.12
CA LEU A 161 15.01 9.29 -8.32
C LEU A 161 14.66 10.68 -7.77
N VAL A 162 15.65 11.50 -7.47
CA VAL A 162 15.43 12.88 -7.00
C VAL A 162 16.47 13.78 -7.65
N PRO A 163 16.09 14.94 -8.21
CA PRO A 163 17.03 15.92 -8.74
C PRO A 163 18.02 16.40 -7.66
N PRO A 164 19.28 16.67 -8.03
CA PRO A 164 20.33 17.05 -7.07
C PRO A 164 20.01 18.30 -6.23
N ASP A 165 19.27 19.26 -6.80
CA ASP A 165 18.83 20.48 -6.14
C ASP A 165 17.77 20.22 -5.05
N MET A 166 16.96 19.18 -5.20
CA MET A 166 15.96 18.76 -4.22
C MET A 166 16.53 17.86 -3.11
N LEU A 167 17.70 17.25 -3.32
CA LEU A 167 18.37 16.41 -2.30
C LEU A 167 18.75 17.15 -1.01
N LYS A 168 18.72 18.50 -1.03
CA LYS A 168 18.98 19.33 0.15
C LYS A 168 17.94 19.16 1.26
N THR A 169 16.78 18.59 0.96
CA THR A 169 15.77 18.25 1.96
C THR A 169 15.78 16.74 2.22
N SER A 170 16.04 16.34 3.46
CA SER A 170 16.08 14.93 3.89
C SER A 170 14.79 14.15 3.60
N ARG A 171 13.69 14.85 3.27
CA ARG A 171 12.37 14.26 2.98
C ARG A 171 12.15 13.96 1.50
N ALA A 172 12.94 14.50 0.58
CA ALA A 172 12.75 14.31 -0.85
C ALA A 172 12.81 12.84 -1.27
N LEU A 173 13.67 12.06 -0.63
CA LEU A 173 13.81 10.61 -0.85
C LEU A 173 12.72 9.76 -0.17
N ASN A 174 11.77 10.34 0.57
CA ASN A 174 10.74 9.56 1.23
C ASN A 174 9.74 9.01 0.20
N VAL A 175 9.88 7.72 -0.10
CA VAL A 175 9.03 7.00 -1.07
C VAL A 175 7.76 6.56 -0.37
N THR A 176 6.61 7.02 -0.86
CA THR A 176 5.28 6.78 -0.28
C THR A 176 4.56 5.60 -0.91
N ALA A 177 4.83 5.29 -2.18
CA ALA A 177 4.24 4.16 -2.87
C ALA A 177 5.19 3.60 -3.94
N ILE A 178 5.16 2.30 -4.14
CA ILE A 178 5.83 1.56 -5.23
C ILE A 178 4.82 0.65 -5.92
N LEU A 179 4.85 0.63 -7.25
CA LEU A 179 4.13 -0.33 -8.08
C LEU A 179 5.09 -0.99 -9.07
N VAL A 180 4.97 -2.30 -9.24
CA VAL A 180 5.61 -3.06 -10.32
C VAL A 180 4.57 -3.37 -11.38
N ASP A 181 4.85 -3.08 -12.64
CA ASP A 181 3.93 -3.38 -13.74
C ASP A 181 3.87 -4.91 -13.95
N PRO A 182 2.69 -5.54 -13.83
CA PRO A 182 2.58 -6.99 -13.95
C PRO A 182 2.78 -7.50 -15.39
N TYR A 183 2.67 -6.64 -16.37
CA TYR A 183 2.84 -6.97 -17.80
C TYR A 183 4.26 -6.69 -18.30
N GLU A 184 4.94 -5.73 -17.66
CA GLU A 184 6.34 -5.35 -17.93
C GLU A 184 7.08 -5.19 -16.60
N PRO A 185 7.52 -6.30 -15.97
CA PRO A 185 8.03 -6.28 -14.60
C PRO A 185 9.31 -5.45 -14.38
N ASP A 186 10.03 -5.10 -15.45
CA ASP A 186 11.13 -4.14 -15.38
C ASP A 186 10.64 -2.68 -15.34
N THR A 187 9.33 -2.45 -15.57
CA THR A 187 8.68 -1.16 -15.36
C THR A 187 8.23 -1.05 -13.91
N VAL A 188 8.80 -0.09 -13.19
CA VAL A 188 8.49 0.20 -11.79
C VAL A 188 8.13 1.68 -11.64
N TYR A 189 7.09 1.95 -10.88
CA TYR A 189 6.68 3.32 -10.52
C TYR A 189 6.99 3.57 -9.05
N ALA A 190 7.53 4.75 -8.73
CA ALA A 190 7.79 5.19 -7.37
C ALA A 190 7.25 6.60 -7.16
N ALA A 191 6.39 6.76 -6.16
CA ALA A 191 5.97 8.07 -5.68
C ALA A 191 6.84 8.48 -4.50
N SER A 192 7.32 9.71 -4.50
CA SER A 192 8.04 10.32 -3.38
C SER A 192 7.47 11.70 -3.08
N LEU A 193 7.96 12.34 -2.02
CA LEU A 193 7.60 13.74 -1.74
C LEU A 193 8.15 14.71 -2.78
N ALA A 194 9.06 14.27 -3.67
CA ALA A 194 9.61 15.05 -4.78
C ALA A 194 8.87 14.82 -6.12
N GLY A 195 7.87 13.94 -6.16
CA GLY A 195 7.07 13.67 -7.35
C GLY A 195 6.92 12.19 -7.69
N LEU A 196 6.46 11.92 -8.90
CA LEU A 196 6.26 10.59 -9.45
C LEU A 196 7.39 10.23 -10.42
N TYR A 197 7.90 9.02 -10.30
CA TYR A 197 9.02 8.51 -11.08
C TYR A 197 8.68 7.16 -11.72
N LYS A 198 9.23 6.93 -12.90
CA LYS A 198 9.14 5.67 -13.63
C LYS A 198 10.54 5.17 -13.96
N SER A 199 10.77 3.90 -13.75
CA SER A 199 11.89 3.12 -14.27
C SER A 199 11.37 2.13 -15.31
N THR A 200 12.17 1.83 -16.33
CA THR A 200 11.91 0.78 -17.33
C THR A 200 13.05 -0.24 -17.40
N ASP A 201 13.95 -0.21 -16.41
CA ASP A 201 15.16 -1.04 -16.32
C ASP A 201 15.31 -1.70 -14.93
N GLY A 202 14.17 -2.01 -14.32
CA GLY A 202 14.13 -2.69 -13.02
C GLY A 202 14.69 -1.85 -11.88
N ALA A 203 14.41 -0.55 -11.87
CA ALA A 203 14.84 0.45 -10.90
C ALA A 203 16.34 0.85 -11.00
N THR A 204 17.07 0.45 -12.04
CA THR A 204 18.47 0.86 -12.23
C THR A 204 18.57 2.38 -12.46
N SER A 205 17.61 2.96 -13.19
CA SER A 205 17.50 4.39 -13.37
C SER A 205 16.04 4.86 -13.32
N TRP A 206 15.84 6.13 -12.91
CA TRP A 206 14.54 6.73 -12.75
C TRP A 206 14.40 7.98 -13.59
N LYS A 207 13.22 8.15 -14.19
CA LYS A 207 12.81 9.40 -14.85
C LYS A 207 11.58 9.96 -14.15
N ARG A 208 11.57 11.24 -13.87
CA ARG A 208 10.39 11.93 -13.37
C ARG A 208 9.32 11.93 -14.47
N ILE A 209 8.08 11.62 -14.08
CA ILE A 209 6.90 11.65 -14.96
C ILE A 209 5.81 12.49 -14.29
N GLY A 210 4.74 12.82 -15.05
CA GLY A 210 3.61 13.56 -14.50
C GLY A 210 3.97 14.97 -14.08
N GLU A 211 4.49 15.80 -14.99
CA GLU A 211 4.83 17.23 -14.71
C GLU A 211 3.63 18.00 -14.15
N SER A 212 2.41 17.68 -14.60
CA SER A 212 1.17 18.26 -14.06
C SER A 212 0.89 17.89 -12.59
N LEU A 213 1.63 16.94 -12.03
CA LEU A 213 1.56 16.49 -10.63
C LEU A 213 2.71 17.05 -9.78
N ALA A 214 3.43 18.07 -10.25
CA ALA A 214 4.70 18.51 -9.68
C ALA A 214 4.65 18.85 -8.18
N ASP A 215 3.53 19.39 -7.71
CA ASP A 215 3.35 19.82 -6.32
C ASP A 215 2.42 18.88 -5.53
N GLN A 216 2.09 17.71 -6.10
CA GLN A 216 1.14 16.79 -5.50
C GLN A 216 1.83 15.78 -4.60
N MET A 217 1.34 15.67 -3.37
CA MET A 217 1.71 14.58 -2.46
C MET A 217 0.95 13.32 -2.83
N ILE A 218 1.59 12.41 -3.56
CA ILE A 218 1.00 11.11 -3.89
C ILE A 218 1.08 10.20 -2.67
N ILE A 219 -0.06 9.66 -2.25
CA ILE A 219 -0.20 8.83 -1.04
C ILE A 219 -0.35 7.37 -1.40
N ALA A 220 -1.16 7.06 -2.41
CA ALA A 220 -1.37 5.69 -2.88
C ALA A 220 -1.43 5.64 -4.40
N MET A 221 -1.05 4.48 -4.94
CA MET A 221 -1.10 4.17 -6.36
C MET A 221 -1.72 2.79 -6.56
N VAL A 222 -2.46 2.60 -7.65
CA VAL A 222 -2.95 1.29 -8.08
C VAL A 222 -2.92 1.20 -9.60
N LEU A 223 -2.46 0.06 -10.12
CA LEU A 223 -2.58 -0.31 -11.53
C LEU A 223 -3.95 -0.94 -11.77
N ASP A 224 -4.58 -0.58 -12.89
CA ASP A 224 -5.81 -1.26 -13.33
C ASP A 224 -5.50 -2.71 -13.67
N ARG A 225 -6.24 -3.63 -13.07
CA ARG A 225 -5.99 -5.08 -13.21
C ARG A 225 -6.29 -5.62 -14.61
N THR A 226 -7.07 -4.88 -15.42
CA THR A 226 -7.57 -5.34 -16.71
C THR A 226 -7.15 -4.46 -17.87
N ARG A 227 -6.75 -3.21 -17.59
CA ARG A 227 -6.34 -2.24 -18.59
C ARG A 227 -4.87 -1.90 -18.43
N ARG A 228 -4.06 -2.43 -19.33
CA ARG A 228 -2.61 -2.19 -19.35
C ARG A 228 -2.31 -0.69 -19.47
N GLY A 229 -1.36 -0.21 -18.70
CA GLY A 229 -0.94 1.20 -18.70
C GLY A 229 -1.90 2.16 -18.01
N VAL A 230 -3.02 1.68 -17.46
CA VAL A 230 -3.92 2.53 -16.68
C VAL A 230 -3.51 2.53 -15.23
N ILE A 231 -3.25 3.74 -14.70
CA ILE A 231 -2.75 3.97 -13.34
C ILE A 231 -3.66 4.97 -12.65
N TYR A 232 -4.00 4.68 -11.41
CA TYR A 232 -4.66 5.64 -10.52
C TYR A 232 -3.70 6.05 -9.40
N ILE A 233 -3.68 7.31 -9.08
CA ILE A 233 -2.97 7.86 -7.93
C ILE A 233 -3.91 8.68 -7.07
N THR A 234 -3.61 8.73 -5.78
CA THR A 234 -4.37 9.55 -4.84
C THR A 234 -3.45 10.42 -4.00
N GLY A 235 -4.00 11.52 -3.55
CA GLY A 235 -3.27 12.51 -2.76
C GLY A 235 -4.20 13.47 -2.04
N ARG A 236 -3.72 14.69 -1.84
CA ARG A 236 -4.48 15.75 -1.16
C ARG A 236 -5.48 16.47 -2.08
N ASP A 237 -5.29 16.39 -3.37
CA ASP A 237 -6.13 17.04 -4.40
C ASP A 237 -7.10 16.07 -5.08
N GLY A 238 -7.13 14.81 -4.65
CA GLY A 238 -8.12 13.82 -5.09
C GLY A 238 -7.52 12.59 -5.75
N VAL A 239 -8.24 12.13 -6.76
CA VAL A 239 -7.89 10.96 -7.57
C VAL A 239 -7.52 11.42 -8.98
N HIS A 240 -6.36 11.00 -9.45
CA HIS A 240 -5.94 11.17 -10.84
C HIS A 240 -5.84 9.81 -11.53
N ARG A 241 -6.14 9.79 -12.81
CA ARG A 241 -5.98 8.62 -13.68
C ARG A 241 -5.09 8.97 -14.87
N SER A 242 -4.17 8.07 -15.16
CA SER A 242 -3.44 8.00 -16.42
C SER A 242 -3.93 6.82 -17.24
N GLU A 243 -4.00 6.96 -18.55
CA GLU A 243 -4.35 5.89 -19.51
C GLU A 243 -3.16 5.55 -20.43
N ASP A 244 -2.02 6.18 -20.24
CA ASP A 244 -0.84 6.12 -21.08
C ASP A 244 0.45 5.84 -20.28
N ALA A 245 0.34 4.96 -19.29
CA ALA A 245 1.45 4.53 -18.43
C ALA A 245 2.17 5.68 -17.71
N GLY A 246 1.39 6.72 -17.31
CA GLY A 246 1.86 7.85 -16.52
C GLY A 246 2.35 9.05 -17.33
N ALA A 247 2.22 9.05 -18.67
CA ALA A 247 2.64 10.19 -19.49
C ALA A 247 1.73 11.41 -19.27
N THR A 248 0.40 11.20 -19.24
CA THR A 248 -0.59 12.24 -18.96
C THR A 248 -1.55 11.84 -17.84
N TRP A 249 -2.14 12.82 -17.15
CA TRP A 249 -2.99 12.62 -15.99
C TRP A 249 -4.27 13.46 -16.08
N LYS A 250 -5.40 12.84 -15.75
CA LYS A 250 -6.72 13.45 -15.65
C LYS A 250 -7.20 13.40 -14.21
N LEU A 251 -7.64 14.53 -13.68
CA LEU A 251 -8.32 14.60 -12.38
C LEU A 251 -9.74 14.03 -12.51
N ILE A 252 -10.11 13.09 -11.62
CA ILE A 252 -11.41 12.37 -11.68
C ILE A 252 -12.11 12.43 -10.33
N ASN A 253 -12.45 13.62 -9.85
CA ASN A 253 -13.02 13.90 -8.53
C ASN A 253 -14.56 14.07 -8.51
N SER A 254 -15.26 13.86 -9.65
CA SER A 254 -16.70 14.10 -9.72
C SER A 254 -17.47 13.29 -8.65
N GLY A 255 -18.19 13.97 -7.77
CA GLY A 255 -18.95 13.36 -6.67
C GLY A 255 -18.18 13.17 -5.35
N LEU A 256 -16.87 13.47 -5.30
CA LEU A 256 -16.13 13.52 -4.05
C LEU A 256 -16.43 14.82 -3.30
N ALA A 257 -16.85 14.72 -2.03
CA ALA A 257 -17.02 15.91 -1.17
C ALA A 257 -15.70 16.39 -0.55
N THR A 258 -14.63 15.60 -0.66
CA THR A 258 -13.27 15.94 -0.21
C THR A 258 -12.24 15.40 -1.18
N THR A 259 -11.13 16.09 -1.29
CA THR A 259 -10.01 15.66 -2.13
C THR A 259 -8.89 14.97 -1.35
N ASN A 260 -8.92 14.96 -0.01
CA ASN A 260 -7.87 14.32 0.79
C ASN A 260 -8.08 12.79 0.83
N ILE A 261 -7.63 12.13 -0.25
CA ILE A 261 -7.80 10.68 -0.43
C ILE A 261 -6.56 9.94 0.07
N ARG A 262 -6.76 9.01 1.01
CA ARG A 262 -5.70 8.24 1.67
C ARG A 262 -5.41 6.90 1.04
N THR A 263 -6.43 6.29 0.45
CA THR A 263 -6.30 4.96 -0.14
C THR A 263 -7.26 4.81 -1.31
N ILE A 264 -6.87 3.99 -2.26
CA ILE A 264 -7.71 3.58 -3.39
C ILE A 264 -7.54 2.08 -3.61
N ALA A 265 -8.62 1.40 -3.94
CA ALA A 265 -8.60 -0.03 -4.25
C ALA A 265 -9.57 -0.34 -5.38
N GLN A 266 -9.14 -1.17 -6.32
CA GLN A 266 -9.98 -1.75 -7.35
C GLN A 266 -10.57 -3.08 -6.86
N SER A 267 -11.84 -3.34 -7.16
CA SER A 267 -12.47 -4.63 -6.88
C SER A 267 -11.76 -5.77 -7.62
N ALA A 268 -11.65 -6.92 -6.96
CA ALA A 268 -11.09 -8.12 -7.59
C ALA A 268 -12.05 -8.77 -8.61
N THR A 269 -13.35 -8.51 -8.48
CA THR A 269 -14.41 -9.17 -9.28
C THR A 269 -15.07 -8.28 -10.32
N ASP A 270 -14.96 -6.96 -10.15
CA ASP A 270 -15.51 -5.98 -11.09
C ASP A 270 -14.44 -4.89 -11.37
N PRO A 271 -13.87 -4.85 -12.57
CA PRO A 271 -12.79 -3.91 -12.91
C PRO A 271 -13.24 -2.43 -12.97
N LYS A 272 -14.53 -2.15 -13.05
CA LYS A 272 -15.08 -0.79 -13.00
C LYS A 272 -15.34 -0.28 -11.59
N LEU A 273 -15.34 -1.20 -10.61
CA LEU A 273 -15.67 -0.89 -9.23
C LEU A 273 -14.41 -0.51 -8.45
N PHE A 274 -14.37 0.73 -7.99
CA PHE A 274 -13.31 1.29 -7.17
C PHE A 274 -13.84 1.79 -5.83
N TYR A 275 -12.97 1.80 -4.83
CA TYR A 275 -13.22 2.36 -3.51
C TYR A 275 -12.12 3.34 -3.15
N ALA A 276 -12.49 4.47 -2.56
CA ALA A 276 -11.58 5.51 -2.10
C ALA A 276 -11.85 5.84 -0.63
N GLY A 277 -10.85 5.66 0.21
CA GLY A 277 -10.90 6.03 1.62
C GLY A 277 -10.31 7.42 1.83
N THR A 278 -11.01 8.27 2.58
CA THR A 278 -10.65 9.67 2.80
C THR A 278 -10.04 9.90 4.18
N ASN A 279 -9.46 11.07 4.37
CA ASN A 279 -9.04 11.53 5.69
C ASN A 279 -10.19 12.28 6.40
N GLY A 280 -11.07 11.52 7.06
CA GLY A 280 -12.13 12.08 7.91
C GLY A 280 -13.51 12.23 7.25
N SER A 281 -13.66 12.01 5.93
CA SER A 281 -14.94 12.15 5.22
C SER A 281 -15.52 10.80 4.74
N GLY A 282 -15.06 9.71 5.35
CA GLY A 282 -15.58 8.36 5.10
C GLY A 282 -15.06 7.70 3.83
N LEU A 283 -15.88 6.83 3.27
CA LEU A 283 -15.58 5.98 2.13
C LEU A 283 -16.42 6.38 0.93
N TYR A 284 -15.82 6.33 -0.25
CA TYR A 284 -16.49 6.56 -1.54
C TYR A 284 -16.36 5.34 -2.43
N ARG A 285 -17.30 5.18 -3.32
CA ARG A 285 -17.32 4.12 -4.33
C ARG A 285 -17.55 4.72 -5.71
N SER A 286 -16.83 4.21 -6.70
CA SER A 286 -17.09 4.43 -8.13
C SER A 286 -17.51 3.10 -8.76
N LYS A 287 -18.46 3.13 -9.70
CA LYS A 287 -18.91 1.98 -10.52
C LYS A 287 -18.56 2.13 -12.00
N ASP A 288 -17.84 3.18 -12.34
CA ASP A 288 -17.51 3.61 -13.69
C ASP A 288 -16.01 3.89 -13.88
N ALA A 289 -15.17 3.13 -13.16
CA ALA A 289 -13.71 3.24 -13.20
C ALA A 289 -13.19 4.63 -12.80
N GLY A 290 -13.86 5.26 -11.82
CA GLY A 290 -13.45 6.54 -11.23
C GLY A 290 -14.02 7.78 -11.90
N GLU A 291 -14.85 7.68 -12.95
CA GLU A 291 -15.46 8.86 -13.57
C GLU A 291 -16.37 9.61 -12.59
N THR A 292 -17.15 8.86 -11.80
CA THR A 292 -18.00 9.42 -10.75
C THR A 292 -17.85 8.66 -9.42
N TRP A 293 -18.01 9.37 -8.31
CA TRP A 293 -17.92 8.82 -6.97
C TRP A 293 -19.19 9.08 -6.17
N GLU A 294 -19.64 8.07 -5.44
CA GLU A 294 -20.77 8.16 -4.51
C GLU A 294 -20.30 7.86 -3.07
N SER A 295 -20.77 8.64 -2.11
CA SER A 295 -20.48 8.41 -0.69
C SER A 295 -21.09 7.09 -0.22
N MET A 296 -20.36 6.34 0.58
CA MET A 296 -20.84 5.12 1.24
C MET A 296 -21.04 5.41 2.72
N PRO A 297 -22.29 5.55 3.19
CA PRO A 297 -22.54 5.81 4.60
C PRO A 297 -22.13 4.59 5.42
N MET A 298 -21.24 4.79 6.39
CA MET A 298 -20.90 3.78 7.39
C MET A 298 -21.87 4.00 8.58
N VAL A 299 -22.96 3.24 8.61
CA VAL A 299 -23.92 3.32 9.73
C VAL A 299 -23.26 2.70 10.96
N GLY A 300 -22.98 3.52 11.99
CA GLY A 300 -22.41 3.09 13.27
C GLY A 300 -21.18 3.86 13.75
N GLY A 301 -20.56 4.68 12.93
CA GLY A 301 -19.51 5.59 13.38
C GLY A 301 -20.12 6.93 13.82
N LYS A 302 -20.11 7.23 15.12
CA LYS A 302 -20.22 8.63 15.56
C LYS A 302 -19.02 9.36 14.98
N SER A 303 -19.31 10.44 14.26
CA SER A 303 -18.36 11.43 13.72
C SER A 303 -17.39 11.92 14.79
#